data_7ba3b2c041435f3d86f3ced421851631
#
_entry.id   7ba3b2c041435f3d86f3ced421851631
#
_cell.length_a   1.000
_cell.length_b   1.000
_cell.length_c   1.000
_cell.angle_alpha   90.00
_cell.angle_beta   90.00
_cell.angle_gamma   90.00
#
_symmetry.space_group_name_H-M   'P 1'
#
loop_
_entity.id
_entity.type
_entity.pdbx_description
1 polymer ?
#
loop_
_entity_poly.entity_id
_entity_poly.type
_entity_poly.pdbx_seq_one_letter_code
_entity_poly.pdbx_strand_id
1 'polypeptide(L)'
;MDAIQFTMSSLPIAGSLYLINKQVSVVDHSSLEILIKKFESGEITQEELVKRLESGFLLDLGYARLDTHRSLRQGFPEVIYGPGKTPDQVAHIVKALLDQEADSTVLLSRATPSQLEAAKAIAGEPVTFYHGLSLSDSGHFSAVWNPAPPRSGINVCVITGGTADLAVATEVTAVLYAFGVSSDLISDCGVAGIHRLLEQIERVRSADIVVVVAGMEGAIASVVGGLVRAPVIAVPTSTGYGASLDGVTALLSMLASCAPGLTVVGIDNGFGAAASAIRILDYGTSRLD
;
A
#
# COMPACT_ATOMS: atom_id res chain seq x y z
N MET A 1 31.09 9.28 39.50
CA MET A 1 29.80 9.11 38.77
C MET A 1 29.35 10.49 38.35
N ASP A 2 29.89 10.97 37.23
CA ASP A 2 29.73 12.37 36.84
C ASP A 2 28.64 12.44 35.78
N ALA A 3 27.60 13.19 36.07
CA ALA A 3 26.51 13.50 35.19
C ALA A 3 26.98 14.52 34.15
N ILE A 4 26.97 14.15 32.88
CA ILE A 4 27.21 15.07 31.76
C ILE A 4 25.93 15.86 31.50
N GLN A 5 25.92 17.14 31.93
CA GLN A 5 24.90 18.12 31.55
C GLN A 5 25.22 18.64 30.13
N PHE A 6 24.33 18.39 29.18
CA PHE A 6 24.35 19.10 27.91
C PHE A 6 23.58 20.41 28.02
N THR A 7 24.30 21.52 28.00
CA THR A 7 23.72 22.86 27.84
C THR A 7 23.49 23.14 26.35
N MET A 8 22.25 23.37 25.97
CA MET A 8 21.90 23.94 24.68
C MET A 8 22.30 25.44 24.69
N SER A 9 23.34 25.77 23.94
CA SER A 9 23.65 27.15 23.61
C SER A 9 23.10 27.47 22.22
N SER A 10 22.27 28.50 22.19
CA SER A 10 21.67 29.22 21.09
C SER A 10 22.58 29.39 19.86
N LEU A 11 22.11 28.93 18.71
CA LEU A 11 22.63 29.34 17.39
C LEU A 11 21.70 30.44 16.80
N PRO A 12 22.25 31.50 16.24
CA PRO A 12 21.47 32.64 15.70
C PRO A 12 20.89 32.28 14.33
N ILE A 13 19.60 32.55 14.20
CA ILE A 13 18.91 32.59 12.90
C ILE A 13 19.27 33.92 12.25
N ALA A 14 20.14 33.93 11.25
CA ALA A 14 20.13 34.88 10.15
C ALA A 14 21.29 34.58 9.17
N GLY A 15 20.96 34.32 7.95
CA GLY A 15 21.93 34.19 6.87
C GLY A 15 21.40 33.38 5.71
N SER A 16 20.67 34.07 4.84
CA SER A 16 20.34 33.64 3.50
C SER A 16 21.57 33.00 2.83
N LEU A 17 21.57 31.71 2.65
CA LEU A 17 22.43 31.02 1.69
C LEU A 17 21.52 30.38 0.63
N TYR A 18 21.25 31.15 -0.41
CA TYR A 18 20.88 30.61 -1.71
C TYR A 18 22.05 29.80 -2.23
N LEU A 19 22.19 28.58 -1.80
CA LEU A 19 22.98 27.59 -2.52
C LEU A 19 22.04 26.97 -3.55
N ILE A 20 22.27 27.32 -4.79
CA ILE A 20 21.80 26.64 -5.99
C ILE A 20 22.28 25.20 -5.87
N ASN A 21 21.45 24.35 -5.24
CA ASN A 21 21.68 22.92 -5.26
C ASN A 21 21.37 22.42 -6.68
N LYS A 22 22.43 22.23 -7.48
CA LYS A 22 22.35 21.35 -8.62
C LYS A 22 21.74 20.05 -8.13
N GLN A 23 20.50 19.76 -8.55
CA GLN A 23 19.86 18.47 -8.40
C GLN A 23 20.78 17.41 -8.99
N VAL A 24 21.47 16.66 -8.15
CA VAL A 24 22.02 15.36 -8.53
C VAL A 24 20.81 14.42 -8.58
N SER A 25 20.18 14.33 -9.75
CA SER A 25 19.25 13.25 -10.03
C SER A 25 20.11 11.98 -10.06
N VAL A 26 20.04 11.18 -9.00
CA VAL A 26 20.57 9.82 -9.01
C VAL A 26 19.65 9.02 -9.91
N VAL A 27 19.95 9.04 -11.19
CA VAL A 27 19.27 8.21 -12.18
C VAL A 27 19.80 6.79 -11.97
N ASP A 28 18.94 5.89 -11.47
CA ASP A 28 19.27 4.49 -11.37
C ASP A 28 19.45 3.89 -12.77
N HIS A 29 20.53 3.17 -12.98
CA HIS A 29 20.91 2.59 -14.28
C HIS A 29 19.81 1.68 -14.86
N SER A 30 19.13 0.91 -13.99
CA SER A 30 18.04 0.01 -14.41
C SER A 30 16.80 0.78 -14.92
N SER A 31 16.49 1.92 -14.32
CA SER A 31 15.40 2.80 -14.76
C SER A 31 15.69 3.43 -16.14
N LEU A 32 16.93 3.79 -16.40
CA LEU A 32 17.35 4.27 -17.73
C LEU A 32 17.26 3.18 -18.79
N GLU A 33 17.71 1.97 -18.48
CA GLU A 33 17.62 0.84 -19.41
C GLU A 33 16.17 0.54 -19.81
N ILE A 34 15.25 0.56 -18.83
CA ILE A 34 13.82 0.36 -19.10
C ILE A 34 13.27 1.49 -19.98
N LEU A 35 13.63 2.74 -19.70
CA LEU A 35 13.17 3.89 -20.49
C LEU A 35 13.68 3.81 -21.93
N ILE A 36 14.93 3.41 -22.14
CA ILE A 36 15.53 3.19 -23.46
C ILE A 36 14.81 2.04 -24.18
N LYS A 37 14.55 0.91 -23.52
CA LYS A 37 13.81 -0.21 -24.09
C LYS A 37 12.40 0.19 -24.55
N LYS A 38 11.69 1.01 -23.77
CA LYS A 38 10.38 1.55 -24.16
C LYS A 38 10.46 2.44 -25.40
N PHE A 39 11.52 3.21 -25.54
CA PHE A 39 11.75 3.98 -26.76
C PHE A 39 12.10 3.08 -27.97
N GLU A 40 12.97 2.10 -27.79
CA GLU A 40 13.34 1.15 -28.84
C GLU A 40 12.16 0.28 -29.30
N SER A 41 11.25 -0.06 -28.39
CA SER A 41 10.00 -0.80 -28.70
C SER A 41 8.92 0.08 -29.34
N GLY A 42 9.11 1.41 -29.38
CA GLY A 42 8.12 2.35 -29.91
C GLY A 42 6.96 2.65 -28.95
N GLU A 43 7.07 2.22 -27.69
CA GLU A 43 6.08 2.52 -26.63
C GLU A 43 6.04 4.01 -26.27
N ILE A 44 7.18 4.69 -26.37
CA ILE A 44 7.31 6.13 -26.14
C ILE A 44 8.01 6.80 -27.31
N THR A 45 7.66 8.06 -27.56
CA THR A 45 8.30 8.89 -28.60
C THR A 45 9.64 9.45 -28.12
N GLN A 46 10.47 9.91 -29.06
CA GLN A 46 11.71 10.61 -28.72
C GLN A 46 11.45 11.86 -27.86
N GLU A 47 10.38 12.59 -28.13
CA GLU A 47 10.01 13.78 -27.37
C GLU A 47 9.62 13.43 -25.92
N GLU A 48 8.88 12.33 -25.72
CA GLU A 48 8.56 11.82 -24.38
C GLU A 48 9.80 11.31 -23.63
N LEU A 49 10.72 10.62 -24.33
CA LEU A 49 11.99 10.20 -23.75
C LEU A 49 12.78 11.39 -23.23
N VAL A 50 12.95 12.42 -24.07
CA VAL A 50 13.69 13.65 -23.71
C VAL A 50 12.98 14.36 -22.54
N LYS A 51 11.67 14.53 -22.60
CA LYS A 51 10.88 15.14 -21.52
C LYS A 51 11.06 14.42 -20.19
N ARG A 52 11.04 13.08 -20.19
CA ARG A 52 11.25 12.25 -18.98
C ARG A 52 12.68 12.37 -18.44
N LEU A 53 13.67 12.47 -19.32
CA LEU A 53 15.05 12.68 -18.92
C LEU A 53 15.30 14.10 -18.37
N GLU A 54 14.65 15.13 -18.96
CA GLU A 54 14.76 16.52 -18.53
C GLU A 54 14.02 16.81 -17.22
N SER A 55 12.81 16.23 -17.03
CA SER A 55 12.01 16.43 -15.80
C SER A 55 12.65 15.77 -14.57
N GLY A 56 13.64 14.90 -14.77
CA GLY A 56 14.20 14.09 -13.70
C GLY A 56 13.18 13.10 -13.15
N PHE A 57 13.56 12.35 -12.12
CA PHE A 57 12.74 11.31 -11.51
C PHE A 57 11.88 11.81 -10.33
N LEU A 58 11.84 13.11 -10.11
CA LEU A 58 11.11 13.75 -9.00
C LEU A 58 10.33 14.95 -9.51
N LEU A 59 9.02 14.95 -9.24
CA LEU A 59 8.17 16.11 -9.42
C LEU A 59 8.05 16.86 -8.09
N ASP A 60 8.60 18.07 -8.03
CA ASP A 60 8.58 18.90 -6.82
C ASP A 60 7.36 19.85 -6.84
N LEU A 61 6.43 19.66 -5.90
CA LEU A 61 5.27 20.50 -5.68
C LEU A 61 5.51 21.55 -4.57
N GLY A 62 6.75 21.68 -4.09
CA GLY A 62 7.13 22.57 -2.99
C GLY A 62 6.86 21.99 -1.60
N TYR A 63 5.71 21.40 -1.37
CA TYR A 63 5.33 20.70 -0.13
C TYR A 63 5.41 19.18 -0.24
N ALA A 64 5.52 18.63 -1.44
CA ALA A 64 5.66 17.20 -1.70
C ALA A 64 6.63 16.98 -2.87
N ARG A 65 7.41 15.92 -2.80
CA ARG A 65 8.30 15.48 -3.87
C ARG A 65 7.85 14.09 -4.32
N LEU A 66 7.23 14.03 -5.50
CA LEU A 66 6.64 12.80 -6.02
C LEU A 66 7.69 12.01 -6.79
N ASP A 67 7.80 10.72 -6.49
CA ASP A 67 8.70 9.78 -7.15
C ASP A 67 8.02 9.18 -8.40
N THR A 68 8.13 9.88 -9.51
CA THR A 68 7.47 9.50 -10.77
C THR A 68 8.05 8.23 -11.42
N HIS A 69 9.20 7.73 -10.93
CA HIS A 69 9.85 6.52 -11.43
C HIS A 69 9.76 5.32 -10.47
N ARG A 70 8.94 5.43 -9.44
CA ARG A 70 8.76 4.36 -8.46
C ARG A 70 8.25 3.07 -9.09
N SER A 71 7.35 3.16 -10.07
CA SER A 71 6.84 2.01 -10.82
C SER A 71 7.94 1.22 -11.52
N LEU A 72 8.90 1.90 -12.13
CA LEU A 72 10.01 1.27 -12.84
C LEU A 72 10.97 0.54 -11.90
N ARG A 73 11.24 1.10 -10.71
CA ARG A 73 12.18 0.50 -9.75
C ARG A 73 11.56 -0.57 -8.86
N GLN A 74 10.29 -0.41 -8.51
CA GLN A 74 9.64 -1.20 -7.48
C GLN A 74 8.47 -2.03 -8.00
N GLY A 75 8.08 -1.87 -9.28
CA GLY A 75 6.86 -2.46 -9.83
C GLY A 75 5.57 -1.82 -9.29
N PHE A 76 5.70 -0.73 -8.50
CA PHE A 76 4.58 -0.02 -7.87
C PHE A 76 4.65 1.47 -8.19
N PRO A 77 3.56 2.10 -8.68
CA PRO A 77 3.47 3.54 -8.79
C PRO A 77 3.49 4.22 -7.41
N GLU A 78 3.61 5.53 -7.40
CA GLU A 78 3.47 6.33 -6.19
C GLU A 78 2.08 6.15 -5.59
N VAL A 79 2.02 5.95 -4.27
CA VAL A 79 0.75 5.82 -3.53
C VAL A 79 0.61 6.99 -2.58
N ILE A 80 -0.54 7.64 -2.65
CA ILE A 80 -0.84 8.81 -1.85
C ILE A 80 -1.44 8.34 -0.52
N TYR A 81 -0.74 8.59 0.57
CA TYR A 81 -1.24 8.37 1.93
C TYR A 81 -1.96 9.63 2.40
N GLY A 82 -3.29 9.56 2.60
CA GLY A 82 -4.14 10.70 2.94
C GLY A 82 -3.82 11.37 4.28
N PRO A 83 -3.61 10.61 5.39
CA PRO A 83 -3.38 11.20 6.70
C PRO A 83 -2.23 12.21 6.71
N GLY A 84 -2.45 13.33 7.41
CA GLY A 84 -1.47 14.41 7.53
C GLY A 84 -1.42 15.39 6.35
N LYS A 85 -2.21 15.18 5.28
CA LYS A 85 -2.31 16.10 4.14
C LYS A 85 -3.62 16.89 4.18
N THR A 86 -3.59 18.12 3.67
CA THR A 86 -4.83 18.89 3.45
C THR A 86 -5.60 18.37 2.23
N PRO A 87 -6.91 18.63 2.11
CA PRO A 87 -7.68 18.27 0.92
C PRO A 87 -7.06 18.80 -0.38
N ASP A 88 -6.60 20.06 -0.39
CA ASP A 88 -5.96 20.69 -1.56
C ASP A 88 -4.64 20.01 -1.91
N GLN A 89 -3.82 19.63 -0.92
CA GLN A 89 -2.58 18.90 -1.15
C GLN A 89 -2.85 17.55 -1.81
N VAL A 90 -3.84 16.79 -1.30
CA VAL A 90 -4.22 15.51 -1.89
C VAL A 90 -4.69 15.68 -3.32
N ALA A 91 -5.58 16.63 -3.56
CA ALA A 91 -6.13 16.91 -4.88
C ALA A 91 -5.04 17.25 -5.91
N HIS A 92 -4.10 18.16 -5.56
CA HIS A 92 -3.00 18.53 -6.43
C HIS A 92 -2.02 17.38 -6.68
N ILE A 93 -1.75 16.53 -5.68
CA ILE A 93 -0.90 15.34 -5.85
C ILE A 93 -1.55 14.34 -6.81
N VAL A 94 -2.85 14.03 -6.62
CA VAL A 94 -3.60 13.14 -7.52
C VAL A 94 -3.54 13.66 -8.95
N LYS A 95 -3.86 14.94 -9.14
CA LYS A 95 -3.83 15.59 -10.46
C LYS A 95 -2.45 15.52 -11.10
N ALA A 96 -1.41 15.85 -10.33
CA ALA A 96 -0.04 15.85 -10.82
C ALA A 96 0.44 14.45 -11.26
N LEU A 97 0.03 13.39 -10.55
CA LEU A 97 0.34 12.00 -10.94
C LEU A 97 -0.41 11.57 -12.20
N LEU A 98 -1.69 11.92 -12.33
CA LEU A 98 -2.49 11.63 -13.53
C LEU A 98 -2.00 12.37 -14.77
N ASP A 99 -1.45 13.58 -14.60
CA ASP A 99 -0.91 14.39 -15.71
C ASP A 99 0.46 13.87 -16.22
N GLN A 100 1.16 13.03 -15.45
CA GLN A 100 2.45 12.47 -15.87
C GLN A 100 2.28 11.38 -16.95
N GLU A 101 1.33 10.48 -16.76
CA GLU A 101 1.00 9.42 -17.72
C GLU A 101 -0.53 9.23 -17.73
N ALA A 102 -1.15 9.38 -18.89
CA ALA A 102 -2.61 9.36 -19.02
C ALA A 102 -3.26 8.06 -18.49
N ASP A 103 -2.56 6.93 -18.57
CA ASP A 103 -3.04 5.62 -18.14
C ASP A 103 -2.40 5.16 -16.81
N SER A 104 -1.69 6.05 -16.11
CA SER A 104 -1.02 5.69 -14.86
C SER A 104 -2.04 5.41 -13.75
N THR A 105 -1.89 4.27 -13.10
CA THR A 105 -2.69 3.94 -11.92
C THR A 105 -2.33 4.87 -10.76
N VAL A 106 -3.31 5.58 -10.23
CA VAL A 106 -3.16 6.43 -9.04
C VAL A 106 -4.01 5.89 -7.91
N LEU A 107 -3.38 5.61 -6.78
CA LEU A 107 -4.03 5.13 -5.56
C LEU A 107 -3.89 6.17 -4.45
N LEU A 108 -5.02 6.62 -3.93
CA LEU A 108 -5.14 7.40 -2.70
C LEU A 108 -5.62 6.46 -1.60
N SER A 109 -4.84 6.27 -0.53
CA SER A 109 -5.21 5.43 0.61
C SER A 109 -5.52 6.24 1.85
N ARG A 110 -6.48 5.79 2.64
CA ARG A 110 -6.93 6.37 3.91
C ARG A 110 -7.33 7.84 3.81
N ALA A 111 -7.97 8.21 2.73
CA ALA A 111 -8.48 9.56 2.54
C ALA A 111 -9.68 9.85 3.45
N THR A 112 -9.74 11.04 3.99
CA THR A 112 -10.96 11.56 4.60
C THR A 112 -12.02 11.89 3.52
N PRO A 113 -13.30 12.01 3.86
CA PRO A 113 -14.33 12.43 2.91
C PRO A 113 -13.97 13.74 2.19
N SER A 114 -13.46 14.74 2.92
CA SER A 114 -13.07 16.02 2.34
C SER A 114 -11.89 15.94 1.37
N GLN A 115 -10.92 15.06 1.65
CA GLN A 115 -9.80 14.81 0.73
C GLN A 115 -10.27 14.11 -0.54
N LEU A 116 -11.18 13.13 -0.41
CA LEU A 116 -11.76 12.43 -1.54
C LEU A 116 -12.54 13.38 -2.45
N GLU A 117 -13.43 14.21 -1.88
CA GLU A 117 -14.22 15.16 -2.66
C GLU A 117 -13.33 16.21 -3.35
N ALA A 118 -12.30 16.73 -2.69
CA ALA A 118 -11.35 17.63 -3.31
C ALA A 118 -10.61 16.98 -4.49
N ALA A 119 -10.20 15.72 -4.35
CA ALA A 119 -9.54 14.99 -5.43
C ALA A 119 -10.49 14.73 -6.62
N LYS A 120 -11.76 14.31 -6.37
CA LYS A 120 -12.77 14.12 -7.40
C LYS A 120 -13.03 15.38 -8.19
N ALA A 121 -13.10 16.52 -7.53
CA ALA A 121 -13.40 17.81 -8.17
C ALA A 121 -12.42 18.18 -9.30
N ILE A 122 -11.17 17.74 -9.23
CA ILE A 122 -10.12 18.09 -10.21
C ILE A 122 -9.61 16.91 -11.03
N ALA A 123 -9.80 15.68 -10.55
CA ALA A 123 -9.28 14.46 -11.18
C ALA A 123 -10.39 13.54 -11.73
N GLY A 124 -11.66 13.88 -11.52
CA GLY A 124 -12.80 13.04 -11.91
C GLY A 124 -13.06 11.89 -10.93
N GLU A 125 -14.09 11.09 -11.26
CA GLU A 125 -14.56 10.01 -10.37
C GLU A 125 -13.64 8.78 -10.39
N PRO A 126 -13.13 8.34 -9.22
CA PRO A 126 -12.38 7.10 -9.07
C PRO A 126 -13.30 5.91 -8.72
N VAL A 127 -12.76 4.69 -8.75
CA VAL A 127 -13.34 3.59 -7.99
C VAL A 127 -13.00 3.77 -6.52
N THR A 128 -14.00 3.76 -5.65
CA THR A 128 -13.83 4.03 -4.21
C THR A 128 -14.11 2.80 -3.37
N PHE A 129 -13.32 2.63 -2.31
CA PHE A 129 -13.47 1.60 -1.28
C PHE A 129 -13.64 2.30 0.07
N TYR A 130 -14.73 2.02 0.76
CA TYR A 130 -15.01 2.60 2.08
C TYR A 130 -14.45 1.71 3.19
N HIS A 131 -13.67 2.28 4.10
CA HIS A 131 -12.99 1.57 5.20
C HIS A 131 -13.72 1.68 6.54
N GLY A 132 -15.01 1.98 6.56
CA GLY A 132 -15.80 2.07 7.78
C GLY A 132 -16.77 0.90 7.93
N LEU A 133 -17.30 0.73 9.14
CA LEU A 133 -18.38 -0.21 9.41
C LEU A 133 -19.75 0.37 9.04
N SER A 134 -19.86 1.70 9.00
CA SER A 134 -21.06 2.44 8.63
C SER A 134 -20.67 3.72 7.90
N LEU A 135 -21.47 4.14 6.92
CA LEU A 135 -21.29 5.42 6.21
C LEU A 135 -21.45 6.64 7.11
N SER A 136 -22.02 6.47 8.31
CA SER A 136 -22.14 7.53 9.34
C SER A 136 -20.88 7.72 10.18
N ASP A 137 -19.96 6.76 10.12
CA ASP A 137 -18.67 6.86 10.85
C ASP A 137 -17.71 7.79 10.10
N SER A 138 -16.74 8.34 10.82
CA SER A 138 -15.64 9.12 10.26
C SER A 138 -14.63 8.22 9.52
N GLY A 139 -15.15 7.27 8.73
CA GLY A 139 -14.35 6.31 8.00
C GLY A 139 -13.43 6.96 6.96
N HIS A 140 -12.46 6.19 6.53
CA HIS A 140 -11.53 6.58 5.48
C HIS A 140 -11.92 5.89 4.18
N PHE A 141 -11.36 6.37 3.07
CA PHE A 141 -11.56 5.81 1.74
C PHE A 141 -10.21 5.46 1.11
N SER A 142 -10.20 4.40 0.32
CA SER A 142 -9.23 4.29 -0.78
C SER A 142 -9.93 4.65 -2.08
N ALA A 143 -9.22 5.37 -2.94
CA ALA A 143 -9.71 5.79 -4.25
C ALA A 143 -8.69 5.45 -5.32
N VAL A 144 -9.15 4.86 -6.41
CA VAL A 144 -8.29 4.35 -7.49
C VAL A 144 -8.73 4.97 -8.82
N TRP A 145 -7.83 5.70 -9.45
CA TRP A 145 -7.96 6.16 -10.84
C TRP A 145 -7.14 5.23 -11.72
N ASN A 146 -7.64 4.96 -12.92
CA ASN A 146 -6.97 4.14 -13.94
C ASN A 146 -6.41 2.81 -13.36
N PRO A 147 -7.25 1.93 -12.81
CA PRO A 147 -6.77 0.65 -12.28
C PRO A 147 -6.08 -0.16 -13.39
N ALA A 148 -5.02 -0.88 -13.03
CA ALA A 148 -4.35 -1.78 -13.96
C ALA A 148 -5.32 -2.84 -14.51
N PRO A 149 -5.12 -3.32 -15.73
CA PRO A 149 -5.98 -4.36 -16.31
C PRO A 149 -5.96 -5.63 -15.44
N PRO A 150 -7.11 -6.34 -15.36
CA PRO A 150 -7.21 -7.55 -14.56
C PRO A 150 -6.21 -8.63 -14.96
N ARG A 151 -5.53 -9.21 -13.98
CA ARG A 151 -4.62 -10.37 -14.17
C ARG A 151 -5.43 -11.65 -14.13
N SER A 152 -5.35 -12.47 -15.18
CA SER A 152 -6.08 -13.74 -15.23
C SER A 152 -5.39 -14.84 -14.41
N GLY A 153 -6.19 -15.71 -13.80
CA GLY A 153 -5.72 -16.92 -13.14
C GLY A 153 -5.01 -16.67 -11.79
N ILE A 154 -5.07 -15.46 -11.25
CA ILE A 154 -4.48 -15.09 -9.94
C ILE A 154 -5.59 -14.67 -8.99
N ASN A 155 -5.59 -15.26 -7.79
CA ASN A 155 -6.54 -14.92 -6.73
C ASN A 155 -5.87 -14.81 -5.37
N VAL A 156 -6.13 -13.71 -4.66
CA VAL A 156 -5.68 -13.49 -3.29
C VAL A 156 -6.85 -13.59 -2.35
N CYS A 157 -6.82 -14.53 -1.41
CA CYS A 157 -7.84 -14.62 -0.37
C CYS A 157 -7.49 -13.68 0.79
N VAL A 158 -8.41 -12.79 1.15
CA VAL A 158 -8.28 -11.87 2.29
C VAL A 158 -9.24 -12.30 3.38
N ILE A 159 -8.73 -12.63 4.56
CA ILE A 159 -9.52 -13.15 5.69
C ILE A 159 -9.46 -12.15 6.84
N THR A 160 -10.61 -11.85 7.48
CA THR A 160 -10.60 -11.09 8.73
C THR A 160 -10.91 -11.96 9.94
N GLY A 161 -10.27 -11.65 11.08
CA GLY A 161 -10.61 -12.27 12.36
C GLY A 161 -12.00 -11.83 12.85
N GLY A 162 -12.28 -10.56 12.77
CA GLY A 162 -13.58 -9.99 13.13
C GLY A 162 -14.03 -8.94 12.11
N THR A 163 -15.27 -8.45 12.29
CA THR A 163 -15.83 -7.37 11.46
C THR A 163 -15.12 -6.04 11.66
N ALA A 164 -14.53 -5.81 12.84
CA ALA A 164 -13.75 -4.60 13.14
C ALA A 164 -12.42 -4.53 12.34
N ASP A 165 -11.95 -5.66 11.83
CA ASP A 165 -10.73 -5.73 10.99
C ASP A 165 -11.01 -5.37 9.52
N LEU A 166 -12.28 -5.21 9.13
CA LEU A 166 -12.70 -4.94 7.75
C LEU A 166 -12.08 -3.66 7.19
N ALA A 167 -11.86 -2.64 8.01
CA ALA A 167 -11.25 -1.40 7.55
C ALA A 167 -9.87 -1.63 6.93
N VAL A 168 -9.03 -2.43 7.59
CA VAL A 168 -7.69 -2.79 7.12
C VAL A 168 -7.77 -3.77 5.94
N ALA A 169 -8.68 -4.74 5.99
CA ALA A 169 -8.89 -5.68 4.88
C ALA A 169 -9.38 -4.98 3.61
N THR A 170 -10.21 -3.94 3.74
CA THR A 170 -10.65 -3.11 2.60
C THR A 170 -9.47 -2.35 1.97
N GLU A 171 -8.51 -1.87 2.76
CA GLU A 171 -7.27 -1.30 2.21
C GLU A 171 -6.52 -2.34 1.39
N VAL A 172 -6.39 -3.59 1.88
CA VAL A 172 -5.76 -4.68 1.13
C VAL A 172 -6.46 -4.88 -0.22
N THR A 173 -7.80 -5.03 -0.22
CA THR A 173 -8.57 -5.27 -1.45
C THR A 173 -8.49 -4.10 -2.43
N ALA A 174 -8.50 -2.87 -1.93
CA ALA A 174 -8.36 -1.67 -2.76
C ALA A 174 -6.99 -1.60 -3.47
N VAL A 175 -5.92 -1.94 -2.75
CA VAL A 175 -4.57 -2.00 -3.32
C VAL A 175 -4.48 -3.12 -4.37
N LEU A 176 -4.95 -4.33 -4.05
CA LEU A 176 -4.96 -5.44 -5.00
C LEU A 176 -5.73 -5.07 -6.28
N TYR A 177 -6.92 -4.46 -6.13
CA TYR A 177 -7.72 -3.98 -7.25
C TYR A 177 -6.97 -2.95 -8.12
N ALA A 178 -6.29 -1.98 -7.49
CA ALA A 178 -5.52 -0.97 -8.21
C ALA A 178 -4.48 -1.59 -9.16
N PHE A 179 -3.93 -2.75 -8.78
CA PHE A 179 -2.91 -3.47 -9.55
C PHE A 179 -3.46 -4.66 -10.36
N GLY A 180 -4.77 -4.71 -10.57
CA GLY A 180 -5.43 -5.72 -11.38
C GLY A 180 -5.45 -7.13 -10.78
N VAL A 181 -5.15 -7.27 -9.49
CA VAL A 181 -5.17 -8.57 -8.80
C VAL A 181 -6.54 -8.82 -8.21
N SER A 182 -7.14 -9.96 -8.56
CA SER A 182 -8.42 -10.40 -8.00
C SER A 182 -8.27 -10.76 -6.53
N SER A 183 -9.27 -10.40 -5.73
CA SER A 183 -9.30 -10.75 -4.30
C SER A 183 -10.65 -11.30 -3.87
N ASP A 184 -10.62 -12.31 -2.99
CA ASP A 184 -11.78 -12.91 -2.36
C ASP A 184 -11.78 -12.58 -0.87
N LEU A 185 -12.69 -11.71 -0.42
CA LEU A 185 -12.79 -11.27 0.97
C LEU A 185 -13.73 -12.19 1.76
N ILE A 186 -13.19 -12.82 2.81
CA ILE A 186 -13.92 -13.67 3.75
C ILE A 186 -13.84 -13.01 5.12
N SER A 187 -14.96 -12.51 5.62
CA SER A 187 -14.99 -11.77 6.87
C SER A 187 -15.42 -12.61 8.06
N ASP A 188 -15.04 -12.16 9.27
CA ASP A 188 -15.50 -12.67 10.55
C ASP A 188 -15.20 -14.15 10.80
N CYS A 189 -13.96 -14.58 10.51
CA CYS A 189 -13.50 -15.96 10.66
C CYS A 189 -12.67 -16.21 11.95
N GLY A 190 -12.85 -15.37 12.99
CA GLY A 190 -12.08 -15.46 14.23
C GLY A 190 -12.15 -16.83 14.92
N VAL A 191 -11.08 -17.16 15.65
CA VAL A 191 -10.90 -18.47 16.29
C VAL A 191 -11.96 -18.82 17.34
N ALA A 192 -12.63 -17.83 17.92
CA ALA A 192 -13.74 -18.04 18.84
C ALA A 192 -14.93 -18.74 18.17
N GLY A 193 -14.99 -18.74 16.83
CA GLY A 193 -15.98 -19.46 16.05
C GLY A 193 -15.29 -20.13 14.86
N ILE A 194 -14.33 -20.99 15.11
CA ILE A 194 -13.45 -21.61 14.10
C ILE A 194 -14.21 -22.32 12.97
N HIS A 195 -15.43 -22.79 13.23
CA HIS A 195 -16.29 -23.42 12.23
C HIS A 195 -16.57 -22.46 11.04
N ARG A 196 -16.64 -21.15 11.26
CA ARG A 196 -16.81 -20.14 10.20
C ARG A 196 -15.66 -20.16 9.19
N LEU A 197 -14.43 -20.31 9.67
CA LEU A 197 -13.27 -20.50 8.80
C LEU A 197 -13.33 -21.85 8.07
N LEU A 198 -13.67 -22.93 8.81
CA LEU A 198 -13.70 -24.28 8.24
C LEU A 198 -14.75 -24.45 7.15
N GLU A 199 -15.88 -23.75 7.24
CA GLU A 199 -16.90 -23.67 6.17
C GLU A 199 -16.36 -23.04 4.89
N GLN A 200 -15.36 -22.17 4.97
CA GLN A 200 -14.74 -21.47 3.83
C GLN A 200 -13.41 -22.10 3.38
N ILE A 201 -12.99 -23.19 3.99
CA ILE A 201 -11.61 -23.69 3.85
C ILE A 201 -11.21 -24.01 2.42
N GLU A 202 -12.11 -24.49 1.58
CA GLU A 202 -11.80 -24.81 0.18
C GLU A 202 -11.55 -23.53 -0.65
N ARG A 203 -12.27 -22.43 -0.35
CA ARG A 203 -12.01 -21.11 -0.95
C ARG A 203 -10.62 -20.60 -0.55
N VAL A 204 -10.29 -20.74 0.74
CA VAL A 204 -8.98 -20.32 1.27
C VAL A 204 -7.84 -21.11 0.63
N ARG A 205 -8.03 -22.44 0.49
CA ARG A 205 -7.03 -23.34 -0.11
C ARG A 205 -6.83 -23.16 -1.61
N SER A 206 -7.82 -22.62 -2.31
CA SER A 206 -7.74 -22.35 -3.75
C SER A 206 -6.99 -21.05 -4.08
N ALA A 207 -6.65 -20.24 -3.07
CA ALA A 207 -5.94 -18.99 -3.28
C ALA A 207 -4.45 -19.20 -3.54
N ASP A 208 -3.86 -18.34 -4.37
CA ASP A 208 -2.41 -18.29 -4.63
C ASP A 208 -1.65 -17.68 -3.45
N ILE A 209 -2.28 -16.71 -2.76
CA ILE A 209 -1.78 -16.07 -1.54
C ILE A 209 -2.95 -15.84 -0.60
N VAL A 210 -2.71 -15.98 0.70
CA VAL A 210 -3.69 -15.65 1.74
C VAL A 210 -3.21 -14.48 2.57
N VAL A 211 -4.03 -13.45 2.71
CA VAL A 211 -3.80 -12.32 3.62
C VAL A 211 -4.73 -12.46 4.81
N VAL A 212 -4.19 -12.53 6.02
CA VAL A 212 -4.96 -12.66 7.26
C VAL A 212 -4.86 -11.38 8.07
N VAL A 213 -6.00 -10.73 8.28
CA VAL A 213 -6.11 -9.45 8.98
C VAL A 213 -6.80 -9.68 10.33
N ALA A 214 -6.10 -9.49 11.43
CA ALA A 214 -6.64 -9.80 12.75
C ALA A 214 -6.03 -8.95 13.87
N GLY A 215 -6.90 -8.46 14.74
CA GLY A 215 -6.54 -7.84 16.00
C GLY A 215 -6.54 -8.84 17.18
N MET A 216 -6.81 -8.32 18.39
CA MET A 216 -6.80 -9.09 19.64
C MET A 216 -5.44 -9.80 19.84
N GLU A 217 -5.41 -11.14 19.77
CA GLU A 217 -4.22 -11.98 19.85
C GLU A 217 -3.76 -12.53 18.50
N GLY A 218 -4.49 -12.26 17.42
CA GLY A 218 -4.10 -12.66 16.05
C GLY A 218 -4.01 -14.17 15.79
N ALA A 219 -4.59 -15.01 16.63
CA ALA A 219 -4.44 -16.46 16.57
C ALA A 219 -4.89 -17.10 15.26
N ILE A 220 -5.86 -16.48 14.56
CA ILE A 220 -6.36 -16.97 13.28
C ILE A 220 -5.26 -17.07 12.22
N ALA A 221 -4.23 -16.21 12.25
CA ALA A 221 -3.12 -16.27 11.33
C ALA A 221 -2.33 -17.60 11.44
N SER A 222 -2.07 -18.06 12.67
CA SER A 222 -1.42 -19.35 12.90
C SER A 222 -2.27 -20.52 12.45
N VAL A 223 -3.59 -20.46 12.68
CA VAL A 223 -4.53 -21.51 12.24
C VAL A 223 -4.55 -21.61 10.72
N VAL A 224 -4.71 -20.49 10.03
CA VAL A 224 -4.70 -20.45 8.56
C VAL A 224 -3.37 -20.95 8.01
N GLY A 225 -2.23 -20.51 8.58
CA GLY A 225 -0.91 -20.95 8.18
C GLY A 225 -0.70 -22.47 8.30
N GLY A 226 -1.39 -23.13 9.24
CA GLY A 226 -1.38 -24.61 9.37
C GLY A 226 -2.32 -25.35 8.41
N LEU A 227 -3.24 -24.65 7.72
CA LEU A 227 -4.29 -25.26 6.91
C LEU A 227 -4.08 -25.08 5.39
N VAL A 228 -3.19 -24.17 4.96
CA VAL A 228 -2.99 -23.85 3.55
C VAL A 228 -1.56 -24.10 3.09
N ARG A 229 -1.38 -24.25 1.77
CA ARG A 229 -0.05 -24.37 1.14
C ARG A 229 0.43 -23.02 0.59
N ALA A 230 -0.49 -22.10 0.35
CA ALA A 230 -0.19 -20.78 -0.15
C ALA A 230 0.63 -19.97 0.87
N PRO A 231 1.50 -19.06 0.44
CA PRO A 231 2.11 -18.07 1.33
C PRO A 231 1.05 -17.31 2.13
N VAL A 232 1.28 -17.10 3.42
CA VAL A 232 0.37 -16.37 4.30
C VAL A 232 1.02 -15.06 4.74
N ILE A 233 0.34 -13.95 4.49
CA ILE A 233 0.74 -12.62 4.93
C ILE A 233 -0.20 -12.20 6.05
N ALA A 234 0.32 -12.04 7.25
CA ALA A 234 -0.44 -11.67 8.43
C ALA A 234 -0.35 -10.17 8.70
N VAL A 235 -1.50 -9.56 8.90
CA VAL A 235 -1.66 -8.14 9.22
C VAL A 235 -2.24 -8.03 10.62
N PRO A 236 -1.41 -7.74 11.63
CA PRO A 236 -1.95 -7.40 12.95
C PRO A 236 -2.71 -6.10 12.85
N THR A 237 -3.86 -5.98 13.54
CA THR A 237 -4.62 -4.74 13.60
C THR A 237 -4.62 -4.17 15.01
N SER A 238 -4.82 -2.86 15.12
CA SER A 238 -5.01 -2.16 16.39
C SER A 238 -6.36 -2.45 17.04
N THR A 239 -7.21 -3.23 16.38
CA THR A 239 -8.51 -3.66 16.90
C THR A 239 -8.33 -4.52 18.15
N GLY A 240 -8.93 -4.09 19.25
CA GLY A 240 -8.89 -4.85 20.48
C GLY A 240 -9.11 -4.02 21.74
N TYR A 241 -8.98 -4.67 22.88
CA TYR A 241 -9.11 -4.06 24.21
C TYR A 241 -8.21 -4.77 25.22
N GLY A 242 -8.07 -4.21 26.41
CA GLY A 242 -7.30 -4.82 27.50
C GLY A 242 -5.84 -5.02 27.13
N ALA A 243 -5.38 -6.27 27.11
CA ALA A 243 -4.00 -6.62 26.81
C ALA A 243 -3.65 -6.65 25.32
N SER A 244 -4.55 -6.22 24.42
CA SER A 244 -4.25 -6.15 22.98
C SER A 244 -3.21 -5.08 22.63
N LEU A 245 -3.07 -4.03 23.49
CA LEU A 245 -2.07 -2.97 23.41
C LEU A 245 -1.97 -2.39 21.98
N ASP A 246 -3.09 -1.93 21.44
CA ASP A 246 -3.19 -1.33 20.10
C ASP A 246 -2.53 -2.18 18.98
N GLY A 247 -2.73 -3.50 19.06
CA GLY A 247 -2.25 -4.47 18.07
C GLY A 247 -0.85 -5.06 18.36
N VAL A 248 -0.17 -4.62 19.42
CA VAL A 248 1.16 -5.17 19.78
C VAL A 248 1.05 -6.66 20.13
N THR A 249 0.01 -7.06 20.85
CA THR A 249 -0.21 -8.47 21.18
C THR A 249 -0.42 -9.32 19.93
N ALA A 250 -1.24 -8.85 18.99
CA ALA A 250 -1.43 -9.52 17.70
C ALA A 250 -0.11 -9.64 16.93
N LEU A 251 0.66 -8.54 16.85
CA LEU A 251 1.97 -8.52 16.19
C LEU A 251 2.92 -9.55 16.78
N LEU A 252 3.09 -9.57 18.10
CA LEU A 252 4.01 -10.49 18.78
C LEU A 252 3.55 -11.94 18.65
N SER A 253 2.25 -12.21 18.74
CA SER A 253 1.67 -13.54 18.56
C SER A 253 1.90 -14.05 17.14
N MET A 254 1.68 -13.22 16.11
CA MET A 254 1.93 -13.60 14.71
C MET A 254 3.42 -13.85 14.46
N LEU A 255 4.32 -13.03 15.01
CA LEU A 255 5.78 -13.21 14.90
C LEU A 255 6.27 -14.47 15.63
N ALA A 256 5.60 -14.87 16.70
CA ALA A 256 5.92 -16.08 17.49
C ALA A 256 5.21 -17.33 16.96
N SER A 257 4.50 -17.26 15.84
CA SER A 257 3.75 -18.37 15.28
C SER A 257 4.69 -19.55 14.92
N CYS A 258 4.28 -20.76 15.25
CA CYS A 258 4.96 -21.99 14.83
C CYS A 258 4.55 -22.45 13.41
N ALA A 259 3.56 -21.82 12.78
CA ALA A 259 3.14 -22.12 11.42
C ALA A 259 4.23 -21.63 10.43
N PRO A 260 4.85 -22.53 9.65
CA PRO A 260 5.89 -22.13 8.70
C PRO A 260 5.28 -21.34 7.52
N GLY A 261 6.06 -20.39 6.98
CA GLY A 261 5.62 -19.61 5.80
C GLY A 261 4.72 -18.42 6.12
N LEU A 262 4.56 -18.05 7.40
CA LEU A 262 3.86 -16.86 7.82
C LEU A 262 4.78 -15.64 7.74
N THR A 263 4.40 -14.65 6.95
CA THR A 263 5.08 -13.34 6.87
C THR A 263 4.23 -12.29 7.58
N VAL A 264 4.82 -11.47 8.44
CA VAL A 264 4.09 -10.46 9.22
C VAL A 264 4.47 -9.07 8.75
N VAL A 265 3.47 -8.21 8.55
CA VAL A 265 3.65 -6.78 8.24
C VAL A 265 3.41 -5.92 9.48
N GLY A 266 3.57 -4.60 9.36
CA GLY A 266 3.30 -3.68 10.47
C GLY A 266 1.81 -3.66 10.88
N ILE A 267 1.53 -3.15 12.09
CA ILE A 267 0.17 -3.00 12.59
C ILE A 267 -0.62 -2.09 11.65
N ASP A 268 -1.86 -2.49 11.31
CA ASP A 268 -2.77 -1.80 10.40
C ASP A 268 -2.22 -1.57 8.98
N ASN A 269 -1.15 -2.25 8.58
CA ASN A 269 -0.49 -2.03 7.29
C ASN A 269 -1.09 -2.91 6.17
N GLY A 270 -2.34 -2.63 5.81
CA GLY A 270 -3.02 -3.31 4.69
C GLY A 270 -2.31 -3.08 3.35
N PHE A 271 -1.83 -1.86 3.12
CA PHE A 271 -1.02 -1.54 1.93
C PHE A 271 0.23 -2.43 1.83
N GLY A 272 1.00 -2.54 2.92
CA GLY A 272 2.21 -3.36 2.94
C GLY A 272 1.94 -4.84 2.67
N ALA A 273 0.82 -5.37 3.15
CA ALA A 273 0.41 -6.75 2.88
C ALA A 273 0.08 -6.97 1.40
N ALA A 274 -0.75 -6.10 0.81
CA ALA A 274 -1.09 -6.18 -0.61
C ALA A 274 0.16 -6.00 -1.50
N ALA A 275 1.03 -5.04 -1.18
CA ALA A 275 2.29 -4.83 -1.90
C ALA A 275 3.20 -6.07 -1.83
N SER A 276 3.27 -6.74 -0.68
CA SER A 276 4.03 -7.99 -0.53
C SER A 276 3.43 -9.11 -1.37
N ALA A 277 2.09 -9.25 -1.37
CA ALA A 277 1.38 -10.23 -2.19
C ALA A 277 1.68 -10.03 -3.68
N ILE A 278 1.54 -8.80 -4.18
CA ILE A 278 1.79 -8.50 -5.60
C ILE A 278 3.24 -8.81 -5.97
N ARG A 279 4.22 -8.43 -5.14
CA ARG A 279 5.65 -8.74 -5.40
C ARG A 279 5.95 -10.24 -5.44
N ILE A 280 5.30 -11.04 -4.58
CA ILE A 280 5.45 -12.49 -4.61
C ILE A 280 4.90 -13.05 -5.92
N LEU A 281 3.74 -12.56 -6.38
CA LEU A 281 3.11 -12.96 -7.63
C LEU A 281 3.97 -12.57 -8.85
N ASP A 282 4.47 -11.33 -8.89
CA ASP A 282 5.31 -10.82 -9.99
C ASP A 282 6.63 -11.59 -10.10
N TYR A 283 7.26 -11.92 -8.96
CA TYR A 283 8.50 -12.69 -8.94
C TYR A 283 8.30 -14.13 -9.41
N GLY A 284 7.14 -14.73 -9.12
CA GLY A 284 6.78 -16.07 -9.57
C GLY A 284 6.59 -16.15 -11.08
N THR A 285 5.95 -15.16 -11.69
CA THR A 285 5.68 -15.13 -13.14
C THR A 285 6.93 -14.80 -13.96
N SER A 286 7.79 -13.89 -13.51
CA SER A 286 9.00 -13.48 -14.24
C SER A 286 10.09 -14.55 -14.39
N ARG A 287 9.93 -15.73 -13.76
CA ARG A 287 10.87 -16.86 -13.86
C ARG A 287 10.35 -18.02 -14.70
N LEU A 288 9.12 -17.95 -15.16
CA LEU A 288 8.51 -18.99 -15.97
C LEU A 288 8.56 -18.65 -17.47
N ASP A 289 8.92 -17.42 -17.81
CA ASP A 289 9.25 -16.91 -19.14
C ASP A 289 10.78 -16.91 -19.35
#